data_f165b9197ffa7a585b3df441caa5b713
#
_entry.id   f165b9197ffa7a585b3df441caa5b713
#
_cell.length_a   1.000
_cell.length_b   1.000
_cell.length_c   1.000
_cell.angle_alpha   90.00
_cell.angle_beta   90.00
_cell.angle_gamma   90.00
#
_symmetry.space_group_name_H-M   'P 1'
#
loop_
_entity.id
_entity.type
_entity.pdbx_description
1 polymer ?
#
loop_
_entity_poly.entity_id
_entity_poly.type
_entity_poly.pdbx_seq_one_letter_code
_entity_poly.pdbx_strand_id
1 'polypeptide(L)'
;YAKTNWKSILSYNYEKSIVTESFSKSHAMTGFRIGYGIASKHIIEKMAKLEALCLTNVSEPIQYVAMKALQADTTNNSKIVQKRLDMLSEKAKELGLEFIIPDGAMYIFAKINQDGFNGVEFANSALEKGLAVAPGEGFGNYTNFIRISACQDEKALMEGMHILGNIMRDN
;
A
#
# COMPACT_ATOMS: atom_id res chain seq x y z
N TYR A 1 -4.05 -4.12 6.48
CA TYR A 1 -5.16 -4.60 7.32
C TYR A 1 -6.50 -4.51 6.57
N ALA A 2 -7.55 -5.10 7.14
CA ALA A 2 -8.90 -4.96 6.63
C ALA A 2 -9.89 -4.78 7.80
N LYS A 3 -10.82 -3.83 7.67
CA LYS A 3 -11.90 -3.57 8.66
C LYS A 3 -13.05 -4.57 8.52
N THR A 4 -13.22 -5.15 7.34
CA THR A 4 -14.31 -6.05 7.00
C THR A 4 -13.85 -7.52 7.01
N ASN A 5 -14.75 -8.45 7.26
CA ASN A 5 -14.52 -9.88 7.09
C ASN A 5 -14.46 -10.22 5.61
N TRP A 6 -13.31 -9.98 4.99
CA TRP A 6 -13.08 -10.42 3.62
C TRP A 6 -12.91 -11.94 3.55
N LYS A 7 -13.32 -12.52 2.43
CA LYS A 7 -13.12 -13.95 2.17
C LYS A 7 -12.15 -14.11 1.02
N SER A 8 -11.14 -14.95 1.21
CA SER A 8 -10.26 -15.35 0.10
C SER A 8 -11.06 -16.08 -0.98
N ILE A 9 -10.70 -15.88 -2.25
CA ILE A 9 -11.27 -16.66 -3.36
C ILE A 9 -11.08 -18.16 -3.15
N LEU A 10 -10.07 -18.58 -2.41
CA LEU A 10 -9.84 -19.99 -2.08
C LEU A 10 -10.98 -20.60 -1.28
N SER A 11 -11.74 -19.81 -0.51
CA SER A 11 -12.89 -20.32 0.26
C SER A 11 -14.07 -20.77 -0.60
N TYR A 12 -14.09 -20.43 -1.89
CA TYR A 12 -15.12 -20.82 -2.84
C TYR A 12 -14.81 -22.13 -3.58
N ASN A 13 -13.66 -22.77 -3.30
CA ASN A 13 -13.20 -24.02 -3.93
C ASN A 13 -13.25 -24.01 -5.47
N TYR A 14 -13.02 -22.84 -6.08
CA TYR A 14 -13.00 -22.72 -7.54
C TYR A 14 -11.64 -23.15 -8.08
N GLU A 15 -11.60 -24.24 -8.83
CA GLU A 15 -10.37 -24.89 -9.32
C GLU A 15 -9.47 -23.96 -10.15
N LYS A 16 -10.05 -23.00 -10.87
CA LYS A 16 -9.30 -22.04 -11.70
C LYS A 16 -8.91 -20.77 -10.95
N SER A 17 -9.01 -20.75 -9.62
CA SER A 17 -8.55 -19.59 -8.83
C SER A 17 -7.03 -19.56 -8.72
N ILE A 18 -6.49 -18.35 -8.76
CA ILE A 18 -5.08 -18.05 -8.48
C ILE A 18 -5.05 -16.96 -7.43
N VAL A 19 -4.34 -17.20 -6.35
CA VAL A 19 -4.03 -16.19 -5.32
C VAL A 19 -2.54 -15.91 -5.37
N THR A 20 -2.17 -14.65 -5.44
CA THR A 20 -0.78 -14.20 -5.31
C THR A 20 -0.66 -13.31 -4.09
N GLU A 21 0.32 -13.59 -3.24
CA GLU A 21 0.58 -12.86 -2.01
C GLU A 21 2.02 -12.39 -1.95
N SER A 22 2.24 -11.29 -1.24
CA SER A 22 3.56 -10.70 -1.07
C SER A 22 3.91 -10.54 0.41
N PHE A 23 5.14 -10.85 0.78
CA PHE A 23 5.68 -10.57 2.10
C PHE A 23 6.04 -9.09 2.30
N SER A 24 6.09 -8.31 1.21
CA SER A 24 6.59 -6.92 1.23
C SER A 24 5.89 -6.04 2.25
N LYS A 25 4.56 -6.13 2.37
CA LYS A 25 3.74 -5.25 3.22
C LYS A 25 3.37 -5.92 4.54
N SER A 26 2.77 -7.10 4.49
CA SER A 26 2.30 -7.82 5.68
C SER A 26 3.44 -8.15 6.67
N HIS A 27 4.63 -8.47 6.16
CA HIS A 27 5.78 -8.88 6.94
C HIS A 27 6.91 -7.83 6.96
N ALA A 28 6.68 -6.62 6.43
CA ALA A 28 7.69 -5.56 6.30
C ALA A 28 8.97 -6.01 5.56
N MET A 29 8.84 -6.92 4.58
CA MET A 29 9.94 -7.54 3.85
C MET A 29 10.11 -6.99 2.43
N THR A 30 9.91 -5.69 2.23
CA THR A 30 9.94 -5.07 0.89
C THR A 30 11.27 -5.31 0.17
N GLY A 31 12.40 -5.27 0.87
CA GLY A 31 13.75 -5.48 0.32
C GLY A 31 14.03 -6.92 -0.10
N PHE A 32 13.33 -7.90 0.43
CA PHE A 32 13.57 -9.32 0.13
C PHE A 32 13.05 -9.76 -1.23
N ARG A 33 12.17 -8.98 -1.88
CA ARG A 33 11.61 -9.24 -3.21
C ARG A 33 11.01 -10.63 -3.35
N ILE A 34 10.17 -11.06 -2.40
CA ILE A 34 9.56 -12.39 -2.35
C ILE A 34 8.05 -12.32 -2.11
N GLY A 35 7.36 -13.23 -2.74
CA GLY A 35 5.93 -13.53 -2.59
C GLY A 35 5.68 -15.00 -2.87
N TYR A 36 4.42 -15.41 -2.91
CA TYR A 36 4.03 -16.76 -3.23
C TYR A 36 2.70 -16.80 -3.99
N GLY A 37 2.49 -17.89 -4.73
CA GLY A 37 1.24 -18.16 -5.43
C GLY A 37 0.57 -19.43 -4.89
N ILE A 38 -0.76 -19.41 -4.82
CA ILE A 38 -1.59 -20.56 -4.46
C ILE A 38 -2.58 -20.79 -5.60
N ALA A 39 -2.57 -21.99 -6.18
CA ALA A 39 -3.50 -22.39 -7.22
C ALA A 39 -3.56 -23.94 -7.30
N SER A 40 -4.38 -24.48 -8.20
CA SER A 40 -4.35 -25.91 -8.49
C SER A 40 -2.99 -26.36 -9.03
N LYS A 41 -2.62 -27.63 -8.80
CA LYS A 41 -1.32 -28.19 -9.21
C LYS A 41 -0.99 -27.89 -10.69
N HIS A 42 -1.95 -28.08 -11.58
CA HIS A 42 -1.77 -27.83 -13.01
C HIS A 42 -1.40 -26.36 -13.30
N ILE A 43 -2.02 -25.40 -12.61
CA ILE A 43 -1.73 -23.97 -12.76
C ILE A 43 -0.33 -23.68 -12.21
N ILE A 44 0.01 -24.18 -11.01
CA ILE A 44 1.33 -23.98 -10.39
C ILE A 44 2.45 -24.53 -11.28
N GLU A 45 2.28 -25.69 -11.91
CA GLU A 45 3.27 -26.24 -12.83
C GLU A 45 3.53 -25.31 -14.04
N LYS A 46 2.50 -24.61 -14.53
CA LYS A 46 2.67 -23.61 -15.60
C LYS A 46 3.33 -22.33 -15.10
N MET A 47 2.93 -21.86 -13.92
CA MET A 47 3.55 -20.68 -13.29
C MET A 47 5.04 -20.92 -13.03
N ALA A 48 5.42 -22.07 -12.49
CA ALA A 48 6.81 -22.42 -12.23
C ALA A 48 7.67 -22.47 -13.51
N LYS A 49 7.12 -22.96 -14.64
CA LYS A 49 7.83 -22.92 -15.92
C LYS A 49 8.06 -21.49 -16.41
N LEU A 50 7.07 -20.60 -16.26
CA LEU A 50 7.20 -19.19 -16.64
C LEU A 50 8.18 -18.47 -15.72
N GLU A 51 8.12 -18.73 -14.43
CA GLU A 51 9.03 -18.14 -13.44
C GLU A 51 10.48 -18.53 -13.74
N ALA A 52 10.75 -19.81 -14.04
CA ALA A 52 12.08 -20.29 -14.41
C ALA A 52 12.63 -19.61 -15.68
N LEU A 53 11.78 -19.22 -16.62
CA LEU A 53 12.18 -18.48 -17.83
C LEU A 53 12.40 -16.98 -17.55
N CYS A 54 11.65 -16.38 -16.63
CA CYS A 54 11.71 -14.94 -16.32
C CYS A 54 12.81 -14.60 -15.30
N LEU A 55 12.96 -15.41 -14.25
CA LEU A 55 13.79 -15.11 -13.08
C LEU A 55 14.80 -16.21 -12.76
N THR A 56 14.76 -17.35 -13.47
CA THR A 56 15.52 -18.57 -13.22
C THR A 56 15.07 -19.26 -11.93
N ASN A 57 15.23 -18.61 -10.76
CA ASN A 57 14.74 -19.08 -9.47
C ASN A 57 14.74 -17.96 -8.45
N VAL A 58 13.98 -18.11 -7.38
CA VAL A 58 14.09 -17.30 -6.17
C VAL A 58 15.26 -17.83 -5.33
N SER A 59 16.08 -16.93 -4.80
CA SER A 59 17.25 -17.29 -3.96
C SER A 59 16.82 -18.20 -2.79
N GLU A 60 17.48 -19.34 -2.64
CA GLU A 60 17.15 -20.34 -1.62
C GLU A 60 17.21 -19.79 -0.19
N PRO A 61 18.24 -19.02 0.26
CA PRO A 61 18.23 -18.39 1.57
C PRO A 61 16.99 -17.52 1.81
N ILE A 62 16.53 -16.78 0.78
CA ILE A 62 15.32 -15.94 0.89
C ILE A 62 14.07 -16.80 1.02
N GLN A 63 14.00 -17.95 0.37
CA GLN A 63 12.88 -18.88 0.54
C GLN A 63 12.80 -19.39 1.99
N TYR A 64 13.93 -19.75 2.62
CA TYR A 64 13.95 -20.13 4.05
C TYR A 64 13.49 -19.01 4.97
N VAL A 65 13.90 -17.76 4.71
CA VAL A 65 13.41 -16.59 5.45
C VAL A 65 11.89 -16.45 5.30
N ALA A 66 11.36 -16.57 4.08
CA ALA A 66 9.94 -16.49 3.82
C ALA A 66 9.14 -17.62 4.51
N MET A 67 9.64 -18.85 4.50
CA MET A 67 9.03 -19.98 5.22
C MET A 67 8.92 -19.70 6.73
N LYS A 68 9.93 -19.05 7.32
CA LYS A 68 9.88 -18.62 8.72
C LYS A 68 8.92 -17.45 8.92
N ALA A 69 8.91 -16.50 8.00
CA ALA A 69 8.00 -15.34 8.06
C ALA A 69 6.52 -15.79 8.02
N LEU A 70 6.16 -16.83 7.27
CA LEU A 70 4.79 -17.39 7.26
C LEU A 70 4.31 -17.88 8.64
N GLN A 71 5.22 -18.18 9.55
CA GLN A 71 4.89 -18.61 10.91
C GLN A 71 4.75 -17.43 11.90
N ALA A 72 5.10 -16.20 11.46
CA ALA A 72 5.05 -15.03 12.31
C ALA A 72 3.62 -14.48 12.45
N ASP A 73 3.25 -14.07 13.64
CA ASP A 73 2.01 -13.32 13.86
C ASP A 73 2.20 -11.85 13.47
N THR A 74 1.52 -11.44 12.41
CA THR A 74 1.53 -10.05 11.89
C THR A 74 0.36 -9.21 12.39
N THR A 75 -0.44 -9.71 13.33
CA THR A 75 -1.65 -9.03 13.83
C THR A 75 -1.34 -7.67 14.43
N ASN A 76 -0.23 -7.55 15.17
CA ASN A 76 0.19 -6.28 15.76
C ASN A 76 0.57 -5.24 14.69
N ASN A 77 1.23 -5.65 13.61
CA ASN A 77 1.55 -4.77 12.49
C ASN A 77 0.26 -4.20 11.85
N SER A 78 -0.75 -5.03 11.68
CA SER A 78 -2.05 -4.63 11.15
C SER A 78 -2.74 -3.59 12.05
N LYS A 79 -2.71 -3.77 13.36
CA LYS A 79 -3.28 -2.82 14.34
C LYS A 79 -2.57 -1.47 14.32
N ILE A 80 -1.23 -1.48 14.23
CA ILE A 80 -0.44 -0.25 14.13
C ILE A 80 -0.81 0.53 12.87
N VAL A 81 -0.85 -0.15 11.72
CA VAL A 81 -1.20 0.49 10.44
C VAL A 81 -2.63 1.01 10.48
N GLN A 82 -3.58 0.26 11.04
CA GLN A 82 -4.96 0.70 11.19
C GLN A 82 -5.06 1.99 12.00
N LYS A 83 -4.44 2.04 13.19
CA LYS A 83 -4.43 3.24 14.05
C LYS A 83 -3.90 4.45 13.31
N ARG A 84 -2.78 4.29 12.59
CA ARG A 84 -2.15 5.37 11.82
C ARG A 84 -3.05 5.85 10.66
N LEU A 85 -3.69 4.92 9.97
CA LEU A 85 -4.57 5.25 8.86
C LEU A 85 -5.85 5.94 9.33
N ASP A 86 -6.41 5.54 10.48
CA ASP A 86 -7.56 6.20 11.09
C ASP A 86 -7.21 7.64 11.50
N MET A 87 -6.06 7.85 12.15
CA MET A 87 -5.54 9.17 12.51
C MET A 87 -5.32 10.06 11.27
N LEU A 88 -4.70 9.52 10.22
CA LEU A 88 -4.50 10.26 8.96
C LEU A 88 -5.83 10.60 8.28
N SER A 89 -6.82 9.70 8.35
CA SER A 89 -8.14 9.92 7.77
C SER A 89 -8.88 11.05 8.47
N GLU A 90 -8.77 11.16 9.80
CA GLU A 90 -9.31 12.29 10.56
C GLU A 90 -8.65 13.60 10.14
N LYS A 91 -7.32 13.64 10.09
CA LYS A 91 -6.57 14.84 9.67
C LYS A 91 -6.83 15.23 8.22
N ALA A 92 -6.92 14.27 7.30
CA ALA A 92 -7.26 14.53 5.91
C ALA A 92 -8.64 15.17 5.76
N LYS A 93 -9.63 14.74 6.55
CA LYS A 93 -10.96 15.38 6.60
C LYS A 93 -10.90 16.80 7.14
N GLU A 94 -10.14 17.04 8.23
CA GLU A 94 -9.96 18.39 8.80
C GLU A 94 -9.34 19.37 7.77
N LEU A 95 -8.48 18.86 6.89
CA LEU A 95 -7.88 19.61 5.79
C LEU A 95 -8.81 19.77 4.56
N GLY A 96 -10.00 19.21 4.58
CA GLY A 96 -10.96 19.30 3.47
C GLY A 96 -10.62 18.41 2.27
N LEU A 97 -9.80 17.39 2.44
CA LEU A 97 -9.50 16.41 1.39
C LEU A 97 -10.73 15.52 1.13
N GLU A 98 -11.02 15.28 -0.14
CA GLU A 98 -12.08 14.36 -0.58
C GLU A 98 -11.49 12.96 -0.83
N PHE A 99 -11.94 11.95 -0.12
CA PHE A 99 -11.49 10.57 -0.28
C PHE A 99 -12.49 9.56 0.26
N ILE A 100 -12.39 8.33 -0.23
CA ILE A 100 -13.11 7.20 0.34
C ILE A 100 -12.33 6.71 1.55
N ILE A 101 -13.01 6.58 2.71
CA ILE A 101 -12.39 6.05 3.93
C ILE A 101 -11.90 4.64 3.65
N PRO A 102 -10.59 4.35 3.81
CA PRO A 102 -10.07 3.03 3.50
C PRO A 102 -10.58 1.95 4.46
N ASP A 103 -11.08 0.86 3.91
CA ASP A 103 -11.43 -0.35 4.68
C ASP A 103 -10.21 -1.27 4.92
N GLY A 104 -9.06 -0.91 4.41
CA GLY A 104 -7.84 -1.68 4.55
C GLY A 104 -6.63 -1.00 3.93
N ALA A 105 -5.58 -1.78 3.70
CA ALA A 105 -4.28 -1.33 3.18
C ALA A 105 -3.56 -0.33 4.10
N MET A 106 -2.84 0.64 3.54
CA MET A 106 -2.02 1.61 4.28
C MET A 106 -1.97 2.98 3.60
N TYR A 107 -2.91 3.26 2.71
CA TYR A 107 -2.91 4.48 1.90
C TYR A 107 -4.24 5.20 1.98
N ILE A 108 -4.16 6.54 1.93
CA ILE A 108 -5.28 7.41 1.57
C ILE A 108 -5.01 7.89 0.14
N PHE A 109 -5.99 7.76 -0.74
CA PHE A 109 -5.96 8.31 -2.08
C PHE A 109 -6.97 9.45 -2.11
N ALA A 110 -6.47 10.68 -2.02
CA ALA A 110 -7.27 11.86 -1.76
C ALA A 110 -7.26 12.82 -2.94
N LYS A 111 -8.42 13.37 -3.25
CA LYS A 111 -8.62 14.44 -4.20
C LYS A 111 -8.47 15.79 -3.49
N ILE A 112 -7.78 16.71 -4.13
CA ILE A 112 -7.70 18.11 -3.74
C ILE A 112 -8.60 18.90 -4.68
N ASN A 113 -9.65 19.53 -4.11
CA ASN A 113 -10.62 20.32 -4.85
C ASN A 113 -10.16 21.79 -4.90
N GLN A 114 -9.21 22.05 -5.78
CA GLN A 114 -8.67 23.39 -6.04
C GLN A 114 -8.60 23.59 -7.55
N ASP A 115 -9.07 24.75 -8.04
CA ASP A 115 -9.03 25.06 -9.46
C ASP A 115 -7.60 25.12 -9.96
N GLY A 116 -7.32 24.42 -11.09
CA GLY A 116 -5.99 24.34 -11.66
C GLY A 116 -5.00 23.46 -10.90
N PHE A 117 -5.45 22.68 -9.89
CA PHE A 117 -4.57 21.78 -9.14
C PHE A 117 -3.90 20.75 -10.06
N ASN A 118 -2.59 20.58 -9.88
CA ASN A 118 -1.77 19.60 -10.56
C ASN A 118 -1.01 18.76 -9.52
N GLY A 119 -1.28 17.45 -9.47
CA GLY A 119 -0.72 16.53 -8.46
C GLY A 119 0.80 16.41 -8.54
N VAL A 120 1.39 16.48 -9.74
CA VAL A 120 2.85 16.41 -9.92
C VAL A 120 3.53 17.68 -9.41
N GLU A 121 3.03 18.86 -9.78
CA GLU A 121 3.56 20.13 -9.31
C GLU A 121 3.43 20.26 -7.79
N PHE A 122 2.28 19.87 -7.26
CA PHE A 122 2.05 19.82 -5.82
C PHE A 122 3.03 18.88 -5.11
N ALA A 123 3.24 17.66 -5.61
CA ALA A 123 4.15 16.69 -5.00
C ALA A 123 5.59 17.19 -5.01
N ASN A 124 6.03 17.88 -6.07
CA ASN A 124 7.35 18.50 -6.15
C ASN A 124 7.51 19.64 -5.13
N SER A 125 6.54 20.56 -5.05
CA SER A 125 6.54 21.63 -4.05
C SER A 125 6.49 21.10 -2.62
N ALA A 126 5.72 20.03 -2.37
CA ALA A 126 5.66 19.37 -1.07
C ALA A 126 7.02 18.76 -0.69
N LEU A 127 7.71 18.15 -1.65
CA LEU A 127 9.03 17.54 -1.43
C LEU A 127 10.07 18.59 -1.02
N GLU A 128 10.06 19.77 -1.62
CA GLU A 128 10.93 20.90 -1.24
C GLU A 128 10.68 21.37 0.19
N LYS A 129 9.44 21.21 0.70
CA LYS A 129 9.06 21.52 2.08
C LYS A 129 9.23 20.33 3.04
N GLY A 130 9.85 19.21 2.59
CA GLY A 130 10.15 18.03 3.39
C GLY A 130 9.00 17.00 3.47
N LEU A 131 7.95 17.13 2.65
CA LEU A 131 6.82 16.20 2.59
C LEU A 131 6.83 15.40 1.28
N ALA A 132 6.99 14.08 1.37
CA ALA A 132 6.87 13.18 0.22
C ALA A 132 5.44 12.61 0.13
N VAL A 133 4.73 12.95 -0.95
CA VAL A 133 3.45 12.34 -1.36
C VAL A 133 3.58 11.83 -2.79
N ALA A 134 2.78 10.83 -3.17
CA ALA A 134 2.77 10.37 -4.54
C ALA A 134 1.65 11.09 -5.32
N PRO A 135 1.95 11.68 -6.51
CA PRO A 135 0.93 12.26 -7.35
C PRO A 135 0.00 11.20 -7.93
N GLY A 136 -1.26 11.58 -8.16
CA GLY A 136 -2.28 10.67 -8.63
C GLY A 136 -2.05 10.13 -10.05
N GLU A 137 -1.33 10.87 -10.90
CA GLU A 137 -1.00 10.47 -12.28
C GLU A 137 -0.23 9.14 -12.35
N GLY A 138 0.53 8.80 -11.31
CA GLY A 138 1.18 7.49 -11.20
C GLY A 138 0.20 6.30 -11.12
N PHE A 139 -1.09 6.56 -10.96
CA PHE A 139 -2.13 5.54 -10.78
C PHE A 139 -3.24 5.62 -11.84
N GLY A 140 -3.13 6.51 -12.82
CA GLY A 140 -4.08 6.73 -13.90
C GLY A 140 -4.40 8.21 -14.14
N ASN A 141 -5.55 8.52 -14.73
CA ASN A 141 -5.96 9.90 -15.02
C ASN A 141 -6.49 10.62 -13.77
N TYR A 142 -5.64 10.73 -12.73
CA TYR A 142 -5.98 11.32 -11.42
C TYR A 142 -5.13 12.56 -11.14
N THR A 143 -5.17 13.54 -12.05
CA THR A 143 -4.32 14.75 -12.01
C THR A 143 -4.54 15.61 -10.77
N ASN A 144 -5.73 15.52 -10.16
CA ASN A 144 -6.10 16.26 -8.95
C ASN A 144 -6.10 15.38 -7.67
N PHE A 145 -5.38 14.25 -7.69
CA PHE A 145 -5.23 13.37 -6.54
C PHE A 145 -3.79 13.30 -6.04
N ILE A 146 -3.68 13.00 -4.75
CA ILE A 146 -2.42 12.59 -4.10
C ILE A 146 -2.62 11.30 -3.32
N ARG A 147 -1.56 10.49 -3.18
CA ARG A 147 -1.55 9.33 -2.31
C ARG A 147 -0.68 9.58 -1.08
N ILE A 148 -1.29 9.45 0.09
CA ILE A 148 -0.64 9.58 1.40
C ILE A 148 -0.44 8.17 1.98
N SER A 149 0.72 7.91 2.59
CA SER A 149 1.08 6.62 3.17
C SER A 149 1.13 6.65 4.69
N ALA A 150 0.56 5.65 5.36
CA ALA A 150 0.58 5.45 6.81
C ALA A 150 1.82 4.67 7.30
N CYS A 151 2.93 4.63 6.53
CA CYS A 151 4.08 3.77 6.82
C CYS A 151 5.03 4.33 7.89
N GLN A 152 5.02 5.64 8.15
CA GLN A 152 5.89 6.27 9.14
C GLN A 152 5.29 6.20 10.56
N ASP A 153 6.08 6.58 11.57
CA ASP A 153 5.57 6.71 12.93
C ASP A 153 4.54 7.86 13.07
N GLU A 154 3.79 7.85 14.15
CA GLU A 154 2.68 8.78 14.37
C GLU A 154 3.13 10.24 14.39
N LYS A 155 4.32 10.53 14.95
CA LYS A 155 4.86 11.89 15.02
C LYS A 155 5.20 12.42 13.62
N ALA A 156 5.93 11.63 12.84
CA ALA A 156 6.29 12.00 11.47
C ALA A 156 5.06 12.15 10.57
N LEU A 157 4.03 11.30 10.76
CA LEU A 157 2.78 11.40 10.02
C LEU A 157 2.03 12.70 10.35
N MET A 158 1.96 13.08 11.63
CA MET A 158 1.30 14.32 12.05
C MET A 158 2.04 15.57 11.56
N GLU A 159 3.38 15.55 11.60
CA GLU A 159 4.22 16.61 11.03
C GLU A 159 3.99 16.76 9.52
N GLY A 160 3.95 15.64 8.79
CA GLY A 160 3.62 15.63 7.36
C GLY A 160 2.23 16.21 7.07
N MET A 161 1.22 15.88 7.86
CA MET A 161 -0.13 16.45 7.70
C MET A 161 -0.17 17.94 8.03
N HIS A 162 0.65 18.41 8.97
CA HIS A 162 0.81 19.84 9.24
C HIS A 162 1.43 20.59 8.06
N ILE A 163 2.52 20.04 7.48
CA ILE A 163 3.16 20.59 6.27
C ILE A 163 2.14 20.62 5.11
N LEU A 164 1.39 19.53 4.90
CA LEU A 164 0.35 19.46 3.88
C LEU A 164 -0.68 20.58 4.04
N GLY A 165 -1.17 20.80 5.26
CA GLY A 165 -2.15 21.85 5.56
C GLY A 165 -1.60 23.25 5.32
N ASN A 166 -0.30 23.49 5.57
CA ASN A 166 0.34 24.76 5.26
C ASN A 166 0.41 25.00 3.75
N ILE A 167 0.86 24.01 2.98
CA ILE A 167 0.95 24.11 1.52
C ILE A 167 -0.43 24.40 0.91
N MET A 168 -1.48 23.75 1.40
CA MET A 168 -2.85 23.94 0.89
C MET A 168 -3.45 25.32 1.22
N ARG A 169 -2.93 26.02 2.24
CA ARG A 169 -3.35 27.38 2.57
C ARG A 169 -2.59 28.46 1.81
N ASP A 170 -1.34 28.17 1.44
CA ASP A 170 -0.45 29.08 0.74
C ASP A 170 -0.73 29.14 -0.77
N ASN A 171 -1.50 28.20 -1.32
CA ASN A 171 -1.92 28.10 -2.72
C ASN A 171 -3.39 28.47 -2.89
#